data_f1b44c5c062c6dcce97637f95148d0cc
#
_entry.id   f1b44c5c062c6dcce97637f95148d0cc
#
_cell.length_a   1.000
_cell.length_b   1.000
_cell.length_c   1.000
_cell.angle_alpha   90.00
_cell.angle_beta   90.00
_cell.angle_gamma   90.00
#
_symmetry.space_group_name_H-M   'P 1'
#
loop_
_entity.id
_entity.type
_entity.pdbx_description
1 polymer ?
#
loop_
_entity_poly.entity_id
_entity_poly.type
_entity_poly.pdbx_seq_one_letter_code
_entity_poly.pdbx_strand_id
1 'polypeptide(L)'
;MPNESLDASQSLEMLKHVARRIIEAEPLLTDADRNLGDGDHGLGMQRGMTAVLEKLENGAFPDIQSIFNATGMAMMSSMGGASGALFGTLFRSGAKTLTDKSALDSSALSEFVVAANEGIQTRGGASPGDKTMVDALDPAASESLNTKDMPINEALEAVATAAELGRDKSKDMIATMGRAKTLGEKSVGHPDAGACSVAIIFRAMAEFANN
;
A
#
# COMPACT_ATOMS: atom_id res chain seq x y z
N MET A 1 13.32 10.91 -20.45
CA MET A 1 13.74 9.53 -20.76
C MET A 1 13.00 8.63 -19.80
N PRO A 2 12.58 7.42 -20.18
CA PRO A 2 11.94 6.51 -19.23
C PRO A 2 12.88 6.27 -18.05
N ASN A 3 12.32 6.25 -16.85
CA ASN A 3 13.09 6.01 -15.64
C ASN A 3 13.18 4.48 -15.45
N GLU A 4 14.39 3.93 -15.57
CA GLU A 4 14.57 2.47 -15.52
C GLU A 4 14.51 1.92 -14.09
N SER A 5 14.90 2.73 -13.10
CA SER A 5 14.90 2.35 -11.69
C SER A 5 14.99 3.58 -10.79
N LEU A 6 14.66 3.41 -9.51
CA LEU A 6 14.82 4.42 -8.46
C LEU A 6 15.91 3.97 -7.49
N ASP A 7 16.96 4.77 -7.35
CA ASP A 7 18.00 4.52 -6.35
C ASP A 7 17.48 4.71 -4.91
N ALA A 8 18.35 4.51 -3.91
CA ALA A 8 17.96 4.64 -2.50
C ALA A 8 17.47 6.07 -2.16
N SER A 9 18.10 7.12 -2.73
CA SER A 9 17.68 8.50 -2.48
C SER A 9 16.33 8.80 -3.11
N GLN A 10 16.11 8.36 -4.35
CA GLN A 10 14.83 8.50 -5.05
C GLN A 10 13.72 7.68 -4.37
N SER A 11 14.03 6.46 -3.92
CA SER A 11 13.08 5.61 -3.17
C SER A 11 12.69 6.24 -1.83
N LEU A 12 13.63 6.91 -1.15
CA LEU A 12 13.36 7.66 0.06
C LEU A 12 12.37 8.81 -0.19
N GLU A 13 12.64 9.62 -1.22
CA GLU A 13 11.74 10.74 -1.57
C GLU A 13 10.38 10.26 -2.08
N MET A 14 10.33 9.14 -2.82
CA MET A 14 9.09 8.49 -3.22
C MET A 14 8.24 8.11 -2.01
N LEU A 15 8.81 7.47 -0.99
CA LEU A 15 8.03 7.08 0.20
C LEU A 15 7.62 8.28 1.05
N LYS A 16 8.40 9.37 1.07
CA LYS A 16 7.95 10.64 1.65
C LYS A 16 6.78 11.24 0.87
N HIS A 17 6.80 11.17 -0.46
CA HIS A 17 5.68 11.58 -1.30
C HIS A 17 4.43 10.75 -1.01
N VAL A 18 4.55 9.43 -0.98
CA VAL A 18 3.46 8.50 -0.60
C VAL A 18 2.86 8.89 0.76
N ALA A 19 3.71 9.15 1.75
CA ALA A 19 3.23 9.52 3.08
C ALA A 19 2.42 10.83 3.07
N ARG A 20 2.87 11.86 2.35
CA ARG A 20 2.12 13.12 2.19
C ARG A 20 0.77 12.89 1.51
N ARG A 21 0.74 12.10 0.43
CA ARG A 21 -0.50 11.81 -0.32
C ARG A 21 -1.53 11.07 0.54
N ILE A 22 -1.10 10.13 1.38
CA ILE A 22 -2.00 9.44 2.32
C ILE A 22 -2.50 10.40 3.42
N ILE A 23 -1.65 11.28 3.95
CA ILE A 23 -2.04 12.29 4.94
C ILE A 23 -3.10 13.23 4.35
N GLU A 24 -2.91 13.70 3.12
CA GLU A 24 -3.87 14.54 2.40
C GLU A 24 -5.20 13.81 2.13
N ALA A 25 -5.16 12.49 1.93
CA ALA A 25 -6.33 11.67 1.67
C ALA A 25 -7.10 11.26 2.94
N GLU A 26 -6.69 11.71 4.15
CA GLU A 26 -7.36 11.37 5.42
C GLU A 26 -8.89 11.52 5.36
N PRO A 27 -9.47 12.65 4.88
CA PRO A 27 -10.92 12.79 4.84
C PRO A 27 -11.61 11.75 3.94
N LEU A 28 -11.02 11.43 2.80
CA LEU A 28 -11.54 10.41 1.88
C LEU A 28 -11.51 9.01 2.53
N LEU A 29 -10.41 8.68 3.20
CA LEU A 29 -10.25 7.38 3.86
C LEU A 29 -11.17 7.24 5.07
N THR A 30 -11.39 8.33 5.82
CA THR A 30 -12.36 8.39 6.91
C THR A 30 -13.79 8.19 6.39
N ASP A 31 -14.17 8.83 5.28
CA ASP A 31 -15.50 8.68 4.69
C ASP A 31 -15.73 7.27 4.14
N ALA A 32 -14.71 6.65 3.52
CA ALA A 32 -14.80 5.27 3.07
C ALA A 32 -15.06 4.30 4.24
N ASP A 33 -14.38 4.52 5.36
CA ASP A 33 -14.53 3.67 6.54
C ASP A 33 -15.85 3.91 7.30
N ARG A 34 -16.39 5.14 7.34
CA ARG A 34 -17.67 5.44 8.00
C ARG A 34 -18.84 4.61 7.46
N ASN A 35 -18.78 4.23 6.21
CA ASN A 35 -19.80 3.41 5.57
C ASN A 35 -19.69 1.92 5.91
N LEU A 36 -18.51 1.47 6.35
CA LEU A 36 -18.17 0.06 6.56
C LEU A 36 -17.69 -0.26 7.98
N GLY A 37 -17.32 0.77 8.75
CA GLY A 37 -16.70 0.64 10.07
C GLY A 37 -17.07 1.76 11.02
N ASP A 38 -16.12 2.20 11.83
CA ASP A 38 -16.30 3.27 12.83
C ASP A 38 -15.68 4.62 12.40
N GLY A 39 -15.15 4.71 11.18
CA GLY A 39 -14.61 5.94 10.61
C GLY A 39 -13.24 6.33 11.17
N ASP A 40 -12.48 5.41 11.76
CA ASP A 40 -11.17 5.70 12.35
C ASP A 40 -9.98 5.43 11.43
N HIS A 41 -10.22 4.79 10.27
CA HIS A 41 -9.16 4.35 9.36
C HIS A 41 -8.34 5.52 8.79
N GLY A 42 -8.98 6.60 8.35
CA GLY A 42 -8.28 7.77 7.81
C GLY A 42 -7.34 8.41 8.83
N LEU A 43 -7.83 8.64 10.06
CA LEU A 43 -7.01 9.15 11.15
C LEU A 43 -5.88 8.19 11.54
N GLY A 44 -6.12 6.88 11.48
CA GLY A 44 -5.09 5.85 11.68
C GLY A 44 -3.99 5.93 10.62
N MET A 45 -4.36 6.03 9.35
CA MET A 45 -3.42 6.17 8.23
C MET A 45 -2.63 7.48 8.31
N GLN A 46 -3.29 8.61 8.62
CA GLN A 46 -2.63 9.90 8.82
C GLN A 46 -1.58 9.81 9.94
N ARG A 47 -1.94 9.26 11.09
CA ARG A 47 -1.02 9.09 12.22
C ARG A 47 0.18 8.19 11.85
N GLY A 48 -0.09 7.08 11.13
CA GLY A 48 0.94 6.17 10.65
C GLY A 48 1.92 6.85 9.69
N MET A 49 1.41 7.57 8.71
CA MET A 49 2.24 8.21 7.69
C MET A 49 2.95 9.46 8.21
N THR A 50 2.41 10.16 9.22
CA THR A 50 3.14 11.22 9.93
C THR A 50 4.39 10.64 10.62
N ALA A 51 4.25 9.50 11.31
CA ALA A 51 5.40 8.83 11.93
C ALA A 51 6.41 8.31 10.88
N VAL A 52 5.93 7.87 9.70
CA VAL A 52 6.80 7.52 8.57
C VAL A 52 7.60 8.73 8.11
N LEU A 53 6.97 9.89 7.89
CA LEU A 53 7.67 11.13 7.48
C LEU A 53 8.75 11.50 8.49
N GLU A 54 8.41 11.56 9.77
CA GLU A 54 9.38 11.87 10.83
C GLU A 54 10.56 10.90 10.83
N LYS A 55 10.29 9.60 10.64
CA LYS A 55 11.32 8.57 10.58
C LYS A 55 12.23 8.72 9.35
N LEU A 56 11.64 9.01 8.18
CA LEU A 56 12.37 9.13 6.92
C LEU A 56 13.13 10.46 6.80
N GLU A 57 12.66 11.53 7.43
CA GLU A 57 13.34 12.84 7.45
C GLU A 57 14.55 12.86 8.39
N ASN A 58 14.48 12.16 9.51
CA ASN A 58 15.51 12.19 10.55
C ASN A 58 16.40 10.93 10.56
N GLY A 59 16.13 9.95 9.68
CA GLY A 59 16.88 8.70 9.62
C GLY A 59 18.03 8.74 8.62
N ALA A 60 19.01 7.85 8.82
CA ALA A 60 20.02 7.52 7.82
C ALA A 60 19.78 6.08 7.37
N PHE A 61 19.68 5.86 6.07
CA PHE A 61 19.35 4.58 5.48
C PHE A 61 20.42 4.17 4.48
N PRO A 62 21.09 3.02 4.70
CA PRO A 62 22.17 2.57 3.83
C PRO A 62 21.70 2.05 2.47
N ASP A 63 20.43 1.59 2.38
CA ASP A 63 19.88 0.90 1.22
C ASP A 63 18.35 1.02 1.14
N ILE A 64 17.78 0.58 0.01
CA ILE A 64 16.34 0.61 -0.22
C ILE A 64 15.57 -0.31 0.74
N GLN A 65 16.13 -1.46 1.10
CA GLN A 65 15.52 -2.38 2.04
C GLN A 65 15.26 -1.73 3.40
N SER A 66 16.25 -1.01 3.92
CA SER A 66 16.15 -0.34 5.22
C SER A 66 15.10 0.78 5.23
N ILE A 67 14.94 1.50 4.09
CA ILE A 67 13.92 2.55 3.92
C ILE A 67 12.51 1.95 4.00
N PHE A 68 12.24 0.91 3.19
CA PHE A 68 10.93 0.25 3.18
C PHE A 68 10.62 -0.46 4.50
N ASN A 69 11.61 -1.10 5.13
CA ASN A 69 11.44 -1.71 6.45
C ASN A 69 11.15 -0.67 7.54
N ALA A 70 11.83 0.48 7.53
CA ALA A 70 11.59 1.58 8.47
C ALA A 70 10.18 2.15 8.32
N THR A 71 9.68 2.28 7.08
CA THR A 71 8.30 2.66 6.77
C THR A 71 7.31 1.71 7.44
N GLY A 72 7.48 0.39 7.23
CA GLY A 72 6.60 -0.61 7.84
C GLY A 72 6.67 -0.63 9.38
N MET A 73 7.84 -0.44 9.95
CA MET A 73 8.02 -0.36 11.40
C MET A 73 7.32 0.87 12.00
N ALA A 74 7.46 2.03 11.36
CA ALA A 74 6.81 3.26 11.81
C ALA A 74 5.27 3.12 11.77
N MET A 75 4.70 2.56 10.70
CA MET A 75 3.26 2.29 10.62
C MET A 75 2.79 1.32 11.71
N MET A 76 3.50 0.21 11.90
CA MET A 76 3.14 -0.81 12.88
C MET A 76 3.12 -0.25 14.32
N SER A 77 4.04 0.65 14.65
CA SER A 77 4.18 1.20 15.99
C SER A 77 3.21 2.35 16.29
N SER A 78 2.74 3.08 15.25
CA SER A 78 2.01 4.34 15.45
C SER A 78 0.52 4.26 15.12
N MET A 79 0.10 3.43 14.16
CA MET A 79 -1.31 3.35 13.78
C MET A 79 -2.21 2.70 14.84
N GLY A 80 -1.71 1.64 15.49
CA GLY A 80 -2.52 0.81 16.36
C GLY A 80 -3.49 -0.12 15.60
N GLY A 81 -4.15 -1.02 16.34
CA GLY A 81 -5.16 -1.91 15.80
C GLY A 81 -4.68 -2.89 14.72
N ALA A 82 -5.63 -3.48 14.01
CA ALA A 82 -5.37 -4.42 12.92
C ALA A 82 -4.72 -3.73 11.71
N SER A 83 -5.15 -2.50 11.38
CA SER A 83 -4.64 -1.74 10.24
C SER A 83 -3.13 -1.47 10.37
N GLY A 84 -2.65 -1.06 11.56
CA GLY A 84 -1.23 -0.85 11.79
C GLY A 84 -0.41 -2.13 11.61
N ALA A 85 -0.94 -3.26 12.08
CA ALA A 85 -0.31 -4.56 11.90
C ALA A 85 -0.26 -4.97 10.43
N LEU A 86 -1.32 -4.73 9.66
CA LEU A 86 -1.41 -5.11 8.24
C LEU A 86 -0.56 -4.20 7.36
N PHE A 87 -0.71 -2.87 7.42
CA PHE A 87 0.11 -1.96 6.62
C PHE A 87 1.60 -2.04 6.97
N GLY A 88 1.93 -2.22 8.26
CA GLY A 88 3.30 -2.52 8.67
C GLY A 88 3.82 -3.82 8.06
N THR A 89 2.98 -4.86 7.92
CA THR A 89 3.34 -6.12 7.27
C THR A 89 3.53 -5.95 5.77
N LEU A 90 2.67 -5.17 5.10
CA LEU A 90 2.82 -4.84 3.68
C LEU A 90 4.26 -4.39 3.37
N PHE A 91 4.69 -3.31 4.00
CA PHE A 91 6.03 -2.76 3.75
C PHE A 91 7.15 -3.68 4.21
N ARG A 92 7.02 -4.34 5.37
CA ARG A 92 8.08 -5.20 5.91
C ARG A 92 8.23 -6.53 5.17
N SER A 93 7.12 -7.12 4.72
CA SER A 93 7.20 -8.37 3.92
C SER A 93 7.83 -8.09 2.57
N GLY A 94 7.40 -7.03 1.89
CA GLY A 94 8.02 -6.61 0.65
C GLY A 94 9.49 -6.19 0.82
N ALA A 95 9.84 -5.46 1.89
CA ALA A 95 11.23 -5.03 2.14
C ALA A 95 12.23 -6.20 2.20
N LYS A 96 11.80 -7.39 2.62
CA LYS A 96 12.69 -8.56 2.68
C LYS A 96 13.23 -8.98 1.31
N THR A 97 12.47 -8.75 0.24
CA THR A 97 12.90 -9.08 -1.13
C THR A 97 13.87 -8.05 -1.70
N LEU A 98 14.00 -6.89 -1.05
CA LEU A 98 14.89 -5.81 -1.46
C LEU A 98 16.30 -5.93 -0.88
N THR A 99 16.61 -7.01 -0.15
CA THR A 99 17.96 -7.29 0.36
C THR A 99 18.95 -7.36 -0.79
N ASP A 100 20.09 -6.67 -0.64
CA ASP A 100 21.17 -6.60 -1.64
C ASP A 100 20.78 -5.95 -2.99
N LYS A 101 19.59 -5.36 -3.11
CA LYS A 101 19.19 -4.58 -4.29
C LYS A 101 19.76 -3.15 -4.18
N SER A 102 20.41 -2.68 -5.24
CA SER A 102 20.96 -1.32 -5.29
C SER A 102 19.94 -0.25 -5.66
N ALA A 103 18.85 -0.66 -6.32
CA ALA A 103 17.76 0.22 -6.76
C ALA A 103 16.43 -0.55 -6.82
N LEU A 104 15.33 0.19 -6.83
CA LEU A 104 14.00 -0.31 -7.09
C LEU A 104 13.75 -0.24 -8.61
N ASP A 105 14.01 -1.32 -9.31
CA ASP A 105 13.56 -1.55 -10.68
C ASP A 105 12.21 -2.30 -10.69
N SER A 106 11.66 -2.55 -11.86
CA SER A 106 10.37 -3.22 -12.01
C SER A 106 10.38 -4.66 -11.54
N SER A 107 11.51 -5.36 -11.64
CA SER A 107 11.67 -6.71 -11.08
C SER A 107 11.65 -6.69 -9.56
N ALA A 108 12.39 -5.76 -8.93
CA ALA A 108 12.38 -5.57 -7.47
C ALA A 108 11.00 -5.10 -6.96
N LEU A 109 10.32 -4.24 -7.72
CA LEU A 109 8.93 -3.85 -7.43
C LEU A 109 8.00 -5.07 -7.43
N SER A 110 8.10 -5.94 -8.45
CA SER A 110 7.29 -7.16 -8.53
C SER A 110 7.53 -8.08 -7.34
N GLU A 111 8.79 -8.36 -7.01
CA GLU A 111 9.14 -9.16 -5.83
C GLU A 111 8.56 -8.54 -4.53
N PHE A 112 8.65 -7.22 -4.39
CA PHE A 112 8.11 -6.49 -3.25
C PHE A 112 6.60 -6.63 -3.15
N VAL A 113 5.85 -6.38 -4.24
CA VAL A 113 4.37 -6.38 -4.21
C VAL A 113 3.83 -7.79 -3.99
N VAL A 114 4.42 -8.80 -4.62
CA VAL A 114 4.03 -10.21 -4.41
C VAL A 114 4.25 -10.63 -2.96
N ALA A 115 5.43 -10.38 -2.39
CA ALA A 115 5.72 -10.71 -0.99
C ALA A 115 4.86 -9.92 0.00
N ALA A 116 4.51 -8.67 -0.33
CA ALA A 116 3.58 -7.87 0.46
C ALA A 116 2.18 -8.51 0.47
N ASN A 117 1.66 -8.93 -0.70
CA ASN A 117 0.37 -9.59 -0.83
C ASN A 117 0.30 -10.90 -0.04
N GLU A 118 1.30 -11.77 -0.19
CA GLU A 118 1.41 -13.02 0.57
C GLU A 118 1.48 -12.77 2.09
N GLY A 119 2.26 -11.77 2.50
CA GLY A 119 2.40 -11.39 3.90
C GLY A 119 1.09 -10.92 4.52
N ILE A 120 0.32 -10.12 3.79
CA ILE A 120 -1.01 -9.64 4.21
C ILE A 120 -2.01 -10.78 4.30
N GLN A 121 -2.09 -11.64 3.30
CA GLN A 121 -3.00 -12.78 3.31
C GLN A 121 -2.68 -13.73 4.47
N THR A 122 -1.40 -14.05 4.67
CA THR A 122 -0.95 -14.90 5.79
C THR A 122 -1.28 -14.28 7.15
N ARG A 123 -1.06 -12.97 7.32
CA ARG A 123 -1.26 -12.30 8.61
C ARG A 123 -2.73 -12.03 8.91
N GLY A 124 -3.48 -11.60 7.90
CA GLY A 124 -4.87 -11.17 8.04
C GLY A 124 -5.89 -12.29 7.84
N GLY A 125 -5.50 -13.37 7.16
CA GLY A 125 -6.38 -14.48 6.80
C GLY A 125 -7.41 -14.15 5.72
N ALA A 126 -7.31 -12.96 5.09
CA ALA A 126 -8.19 -12.54 4.02
C ALA A 126 -7.73 -13.09 2.67
N SER A 127 -8.69 -13.33 1.79
CA SER A 127 -8.49 -13.75 0.39
C SER A 127 -9.15 -12.74 -0.57
N PRO A 128 -8.80 -12.75 -1.86
CA PRO A 128 -9.52 -11.97 -2.86
C PRO A 128 -11.02 -12.28 -2.83
N GLY A 129 -11.85 -11.25 -2.82
CA GLY A 129 -13.31 -11.34 -2.71
C GLY A 129 -13.87 -11.11 -1.29
N ASP A 130 -13.01 -11.02 -0.28
CA ASP A 130 -13.42 -10.80 1.11
C ASP A 130 -13.76 -9.33 1.43
N LYS A 131 -13.60 -8.43 0.48
CA LYS A 131 -13.78 -6.98 0.61
C LYS A 131 -12.83 -6.40 1.65
N THR A 132 -11.54 -6.45 1.34
CA THR A 132 -10.43 -5.98 2.18
C THR A 132 -9.36 -5.30 1.32
N MET A 133 -8.27 -4.84 1.94
CA MET A 133 -7.11 -4.33 1.22
C MET A 133 -6.50 -5.35 0.23
N VAL A 134 -6.75 -6.65 0.40
CA VAL A 134 -6.29 -7.72 -0.51
C VAL A 134 -6.91 -7.54 -1.89
N ASP A 135 -8.14 -7.04 -1.98
CA ASP A 135 -8.84 -6.85 -3.26
C ASP A 135 -8.22 -5.77 -4.15
N ALA A 136 -7.43 -4.87 -3.59
CA ALA A 136 -6.59 -3.94 -4.35
C ALA A 136 -5.15 -4.45 -4.51
N LEU A 137 -4.62 -5.15 -3.50
CA LEU A 137 -3.23 -5.59 -3.49
C LEU A 137 -2.98 -6.81 -4.40
N ASP A 138 -3.92 -7.74 -4.46
CA ASP A 138 -3.80 -8.95 -5.27
C ASP A 138 -3.75 -8.67 -6.79
N PRO A 139 -4.66 -7.85 -7.38
CA PRO A 139 -4.51 -7.44 -8.77
C PRO A 139 -3.24 -6.60 -9.02
N ALA A 140 -2.80 -5.78 -8.08
CA ALA A 140 -1.54 -5.05 -8.16
C ALA A 140 -0.34 -6.02 -8.21
N ALA A 141 -0.33 -7.07 -7.37
CA ALA A 141 0.69 -8.10 -7.37
C ALA A 141 0.70 -8.89 -8.69
N SER A 142 -0.47 -9.26 -9.19
CA SER A 142 -0.60 -9.95 -10.47
C SER A 142 -0.08 -9.12 -11.64
N GLU A 143 -0.41 -7.82 -11.67
CA GLU A 143 0.05 -6.92 -12.73
C GLU A 143 1.55 -6.64 -12.64
N SER A 144 2.12 -6.57 -11.45
CA SER A 144 3.55 -6.39 -11.27
C SER A 144 4.39 -7.50 -11.92
N LEU A 145 3.87 -8.74 -11.96
CA LEU A 145 4.50 -9.87 -12.64
C LEU A 145 4.53 -9.69 -14.17
N ASN A 146 3.51 -9.04 -14.73
CA ASN A 146 3.41 -8.78 -16.18
C ASN A 146 4.34 -7.63 -16.62
N THR A 147 4.71 -6.74 -15.70
CA THR A 147 5.42 -5.50 -16.00
C THR A 147 6.88 -5.49 -15.51
N LYS A 148 7.40 -6.62 -15.02
CA LYS A 148 8.74 -6.74 -14.40
C LYS A 148 9.91 -6.36 -15.31
N ASP A 149 9.72 -6.38 -16.62
CA ASP A 149 10.75 -6.06 -17.61
C ASP A 149 10.52 -4.67 -18.27
N MET A 150 9.58 -3.86 -17.75
CA MET A 150 9.27 -2.52 -18.22
C MET A 150 10.07 -1.45 -17.47
N PRO A 151 10.18 -0.21 -17.97
CA PRO A 151 10.65 0.92 -17.17
C PRO A 151 9.84 1.07 -15.89
N ILE A 152 10.49 1.47 -14.77
CA ILE A 152 9.83 1.49 -13.45
C ILE A 152 8.62 2.43 -13.40
N ASN A 153 8.65 3.55 -14.11
CA ASN A 153 7.51 4.46 -14.18
C ASN A 153 6.29 3.84 -14.88
N GLU A 154 6.51 3.06 -15.94
CA GLU A 154 5.43 2.36 -16.65
C GLU A 154 4.89 1.20 -15.81
N ALA A 155 5.76 0.43 -15.15
CA ALA A 155 5.37 -0.65 -14.26
C ALA A 155 4.54 -0.13 -13.06
N LEU A 156 4.97 0.97 -12.42
CA LEU A 156 4.24 1.59 -11.33
C LEU A 156 2.87 2.13 -11.77
N GLU A 157 2.76 2.69 -12.98
CA GLU A 157 1.48 3.14 -13.54
C GLU A 157 0.50 1.98 -13.73
N ALA A 158 0.98 0.85 -14.28
CA ALA A 158 0.16 -0.34 -14.48
C ALA A 158 -0.28 -0.95 -13.14
N VAL A 159 0.63 -1.08 -12.17
CA VAL A 159 0.37 -1.58 -10.81
C VAL A 159 -0.64 -0.68 -10.09
N ALA A 160 -0.50 0.65 -10.18
CA ALA A 160 -1.43 1.60 -9.59
C ALA A 160 -2.83 1.47 -10.20
N THR A 161 -2.92 1.35 -11.52
CA THR A 161 -4.19 1.15 -12.24
C THR A 161 -4.86 -0.16 -11.82
N ALA A 162 -4.11 -1.24 -11.68
CA ALA A 162 -4.64 -2.53 -11.21
C ALA A 162 -5.17 -2.44 -9.77
N ALA A 163 -4.45 -1.74 -8.87
CA ALA A 163 -4.92 -1.50 -7.51
C ALA A 163 -6.21 -0.67 -7.46
N GLU A 164 -6.32 0.37 -8.28
CA GLU A 164 -7.52 1.21 -8.39
C GLU A 164 -8.73 0.41 -8.89
N LEU A 165 -8.54 -0.43 -9.92
CA LEU A 165 -9.60 -1.32 -10.41
C LEU A 165 -10.04 -2.32 -9.35
N GLY A 166 -9.10 -2.87 -8.58
CA GLY A 166 -9.40 -3.77 -7.45
C GLY A 166 -10.19 -3.06 -6.34
N ARG A 167 -9.77 -1.86 -5.94
CA ARG A 167 -10.54 -1.01 -5.03
C ARG A 167 -11.96 -0.78 -5.54
N ASP A 168 -12.13 -0.45 -6.82
CA ASP A 168 -13.44 -0.17 -7.37
C ASP A 168 -14.33 -1.42 -7.41
N LYS A 169 -13.79 -2.58 -7.73
CA LYS A 169 -14.50 -3.86 -7.66
C LYS A 169 -14.95 -4.21 -6.23
N SER A 170 -14.21 -3.77 -5.22
CA SER A 170 -14.60 -4.02 -3.83
C SER A 170 -15.96 -3.42 -3.46
N LYS A 171 -16.46 -2.43 -4.21
CA LYS A 171 -17.79 -1.84 -4.01
C LYS A 171 -18.91 -2.86 -4.18
N ASP A 172 -18.75 -3.81 -5.10
CA ASP A 172 -19.76 -4.80 -5.45
C ASP A 172 -19.68 -6.07 -4.58
N MET A 173 -18.70 -6.15 -3.70
CA MET A 173 -18.49 -7.29 -2.81
C MET A 173 -19.27 -7.14 -1.50
N ILE A 174 -19.64 -8.27 -0.90
CA ILE A 174 -20.13 -8.34 0.48
C ILE A 174 -18.93 -8.57 1.40
N ALA A 175 -18.81 -7.75 2.45
CA ALA A 175 -17.70 -7.88 3.39
C ALA A 175 -17.84 -9.17 4.23
N THR A 176 -16.79 -9.98 4.25
CA THR A 176 -16.71 -11.22 5.02
C THR A 176 -15.71 -11.13 6.17
N MET A 177 -14.90 -10.05 6.20
CA MET A 177 -13.83 -9.82 7.16
C MET A 177 -13.96 -8.47 7.86
N GLY A 178 -13.19 -8.30 8.93
CA GLY A 178 -13.11 -7.03 9.66
C GLY A 178 -14.45 -6.58 10.27
N ARG A 179 -14.56 -5.27 10.52
CA ARG A 179 -15.77 -4.67 11.12
C ARG A 179 -16.95 -4.70 10.17
N ALA A 180 -16.72 -4.52 8.88
CA ALA A 180 -17.73 -4.51 7.83
C ALA A 180 -18.49 -5.84 7.70
N LYS A 181 -17.93 -6.96 8.18
CA LYS A 181 -18.54 -8.29 8.16
C LYS A 181 -19.97 -8.30 8.76
N THR A 182 -20.20 -7.50 9.79
CA THR A 182 -21.50 -7.45 10.46
C THR A 182 -22.59 -6.76 9.66
N LEU A 183 -22.22 -6.04 8.60
CA LEU A 183 -23.16 -5.31 7.74
C LEU A 183 -23.82 -6.23 6.68
N GLY A 184 -23.17 -7.36 6.31
CA GLY A 184 -23.65 -8.22 5.25
C GLY A 184 -23.88 -7.46 3.94
N GLU A 185 -25.04 -7.60 3.32
CA GLU A 185 -25.41 -6.93 2.06
C GLU A 185 -25.37 -5.38 2.14
N LYS A 186 -25.50 -4.80 3.32
CA LYS A 186 -25.39 -3.34 3.50
C LYS A 186 -23.98 -2.81 3.25
N SER A 187 -22.98 -3.69 3.18
CA SER A 187 -21.61 -3.31 2.80
C SER A 187 -21.44 -3.05 1.31
N VAL A 188 -22.39 -3.50 0.46
CA VAL A 188 -22.35 -3.28 -0.99
C VAL A 188 -22.57 -1.81 -1.33
N GLY A 189 -21.89 -1.33 -2.37
CA GLY A 189 -21.95 0.06 -2.85
C GLY A 189 -20.83 0.97 -2.32
N HIS A 190 -20.08 0.52 -1.32
CA HIS A 190 -18.98 1.28 -0.72
C HIS A 190 -17.65 0.56 -0.93
N PRO A 191 -16.55 1.26 -1.32
CA PRO A 191 -15.25 0.63 -1.45
C PRO A 191 -14.67 0.33 -0.07
N ASP A 192 -13.87 -0.74 0.03
CA ASP A 192 -13.11 -1.00 1.27
C ASP A 192 -12.08 0.10 1.55
N ALA A 193 -12.02 0.59 2.78
CA ALA A 193 -11.11 1.67 3.18
C ALA A 193 -9.62 1.27 3.07
N GLY A 194 -9.30 0.01 3.38
CA GLY A 194 -7.96 -0.54 3.20
C GLY A 194 -7.57 -0.64 1.73
N ALA A 195 -8.50 -1.06 0.86
CA ALA A 195 -8.30 -1.07 -0.59
C ALA A 195 -8.10 0.35 -1.15
N CYS A 196 -8.83 1.35 -0.62
CA CYS A 196 -8.60 2.76 -0.97
C CYS A 196 -7.16 3.19 -0.62
N SER A 197 -6.67 2.83 0.57
CA SER A 197 -5.31 3.17 0.99
C SER A 197 -4.25 2.51 0.11
N VAL A 198 -4.42 1.23 -0.26
CA VAL A 198 -3.50 0.52 -1.17
C VAL A 198 -3.46 1.20 -2.54
N ALA A 199 -4.61 1.55 -3.10
CA ALA A 199 -4.69 2.25 -4.38
C ALA A 199 -3.98 3.61 -4.35
N ILE A 200 -4.16 4.39 -3.27
CA ILE A 200 -3.48 5.69 -3.11
C ILE A 200 -1.97 5.51 -2.96
N ILE A 201 -1.50 4.50 -2.23
CA ILE A 201 -0.07 4.21 -2.08
C ILE A 201 0.57 3.96 -3.45
N PHE A 202 0.04 3.06 -4.26
CA PHE A 202 0.62 2.76 -5.58
C PHE A 202 0.46 3.93 -6.56
N ARG A 203 -0.67 4.65 -6.52
CA ARG A 203 -0.84 5.87 -7.33
C ARG A 203 0.19 6.93 -7.00
N ALA A 204 0.46 7.17 -5.72
CA ALA A 204 1.48 8.12 -5.29
C ALA A 204 2.90 7.69 -5.69
N MET A 205 3.20 6.37 -5.66
CA MET A 205 4.48 5.86 -6.18
C MET A 205 4.61 6.12 -7.68
N ALA A 206 3.56 5.89 -8.46
CA ALA A 206 3.52 6.15 -9.91
C ALA A 206 3.65 7.66 -10.21
N GLU A 207 2.93 8.52 -9.50
CA GLU A 207 3.03 9.98 -9.62
C GLU A 207 4.48 10.46 -9.43
N PHE A 208 5.16 9.93 -8.41
CA PHE A 208 6.56 10.29 -8.16
C PHE A 208 7.50 9.85 -9.29
N ALA A 209 7.32 8.63 -9.79
CA ALA A 209 8.20 8.06 -10.83
C ALA A 209 8.02 8.73 -12.21
N ASN A 210 6.90 9.42 -12.43
CA ASN A 210 6.57 10.14 -13.67
C ASN A 210 6.95 11.64 -13.63
N ASN A 211 7.40 12.17 -12.50
CA ASN A 211 7.87 13.55 -12.33
C ASN A 211 9.40 13.64 -12.38
#